data_90b9345c2f250dd8ef24718848c903e4
#
_entry.id   90b9345c2f250dd8ef24718848c903e4
#
_cell.length_a   1.000
_cell.length_b   1.000
_cell.length_c   1.000
_cell.angle_alpha   90.00
_cell.angle_beta   90.00
_cell.angle_gamma   90.00
#
_symmetry.space_group_name_H-M   'P 1'
#
loop_
_entity.id
_entity.type
_entity.pdbx_description
1 polymer ?
#
loop_
_entity_poly.entity_id
_entity_poly.type
_entity_poly.pdbx_seq_one_letter_code
_entity_poly.pdbx_strand_id
1 'polypeptide(L)'
;SAIMYISALSGVDREMHEAAIIDGATKFQRIWYIDLPTIMPTAMIMLIFAMGGIMGVDMEKSLLLQNSLNLPVSDVLSTYVYRVGLIDSDFGYSTAAGLFNSLCNIILLVTTNAIVKKKTATGLW
;
A
#
# COMPACT_ATOMS: atom_id res chain seq x y z
N SER A 1 -2.71 -10.56 -0.85
CA SER A 1 -3.53 -9.44 -1.40
C SER A 1 -4.74 -9.93 -2.19
N ALA A 2 -4.61 -10.94 -3.09
CA ALA A 2 -5.74 -11.44 -3.91
C ALA A 2 -6.94 -11.95 -3.06
N ILE A 3 -6.66 -12.62 -1.95
CA ILE A 3 -7.68 -13.17 -1.05
C ILE A 3 -8.65 -12.09 -0.53
N MET A 4 -8.15 -10.88 -0.25
CA MET A 4 -8.97 -9.77 0.24
C MET A 4 -10.00 -9.33 -0.81
N TYR A 5 -9.58 -9.25 -2.08
CA TYR A 5 -10.51 -8.91 -3.19
C TYR A 5 -11.51 -10.01 -3.47
N ILE A 6 -11.09 -11.29 -3.40
CA ILE A 6 -12.00 -12.43 -3.55
C ILE A 6 -13.03 -12.42 -2.43
N SER A 7 -12.62 -12.16 -1.19
CA SER A 7 -13.54 -12.05 -0.06
C SER A 7 -14.55 -10.90 -0.23
N ALA A 8 -14.07 -9.74 -0.70
CA ALA A 8 -14.94 -8.59 -0.98
C ALA A 8 -15.96 -8.90 -2.09
N LEU A 9 -15.54 -9.58 -3.16
CA LEU A 9 -16.43 -10.02 -4.24
C LEU A 9 -17.44 -11.08 -3.79
N SER A 10 -17.03 -11.98 -2.89
CA SER A 10 -17.94 -13.00 -2.34
C SER A 10 -19.04 -12.42 -1.46
N GLY A 11 -18.83 -11.19 -0.97
CA GLY A 11 -19.84 -10.44 -0.21
C GLY A 11 -20.86 -9.69 -1.08
N VAL A 12 -20.71 -9.71 -2.41
CA VAL A 12 -21.69 -9.11 -3.33
C VAL A 12 -22.98 -9.96 -3.30
N ASP A 13 -24.10 -9.29 -3.13
CA ASP A 13 -25.39 -9.97 -3.09
C ASP A 13 -25.73 -10.62 -4.44
N ARG A 14 -26.04 -11.91 -4.40
CA ARG A 14 -26.43 -12.66 -5.59
C ARG A 14 -27.68 -12.10 -6.26
N GLU A 15 -28.61 -11.57 -5.48
CA GLU A 15 -29.84 -10.97 -5.98
C GLU A 15 -29.56 -9.79 -6.92
N MET A 16 -28.53 -8.99 -6.65
CA MET A 16 -28.10 -7.91 -7.56
C MET A 16 -27.65 -8.43 -8.92
N HIS A 17 -26.92 -9.54 -8.94
CA HIS A 17 -26.49 -10.16 -10.19
C HIS A 17 -27.65 -10.79 -10.96
N GLU A 18 -28.57 -11.42 -10.26
CA GLU A 18 -29.77 -12.04 -10.84
C GLU A 18 -30.70 -10.98 -11.43
N ALA A 19 -30.94 -9.90 -10.71
CA ALA A 19 -31.73 -8.77 -11.22
C ALA A 19 -31.10 -8.16 -12.48
N ALA A 20 -29.79 -7.93 -12.46
CA ALA A 20 -29.07 -7.40 -13.63
C ALA A 20 -29.14 -8.34 -14.86
N ILE A 21 -29.20 -9.66 -14.64
CA ILE A 21 -29.38 -10.63 -15.74
C ILE A 21 -30.79 -10.52 -16.33
N ILE A 22 -31.81 -10.38 -15.48
CA ILE A 22 -33.20 -10.21 -15.91
C ILE A 22 -33.35 -8.91 -16.73
N ASP A 23 -32.64 -7.84 -16.32
CA ASP A 23 -32.58 -6.57 -17.05
C ASP A 23 -31.77 -6.63 -18.34
N GLY A 24 -31.20 -7.79 -18.70
CA GLY A 24 -30.44 -8.01 -19.93
C GLY A 24 -29.02 -7.46 -19.89
N ALA A 25 -28.45 -7.17 -18.70
CA ALA A 25 -27.10 -6.67 -18.57
C ALA A 25 -26.05 -7.71 -19.01
N THR A 26 -25.10 -7.27 -19.81
CA THR A 26 -23.95 -8.07 -20.22
C THR A 26 -22.98 -8.30 -19.06
N LYS A 27 -22.11 -9.31 -19.17
CA LYS A 27 -21.08 -9.59 -18.14
C LYS A 27 -20.21 -8.37 -17.83
N PHE A 28 -19.82 -7.60 -18.86
CA PHE A 28 -19.01 -6.38 -18.68
C PHE A 28 -19.75 -5.29 -17.92
N GLN A 29 -21.05 -5.11 -18.19
CA GLN A 29 -21.87 -4.13 -17.47
C GLN A 29 -21.97 -4.51 -15.99
N ARG A 30 -22.18 -5.79 -15.66
CA ARG A 30 -22.23 -6.25 -14.26
C ARG A 30 -20.91 -6.00 -13.54
N ILE A 31 -19.75 -6.29 -14.17
CA ILE A 31 -18.45 -6.00 -13.60
C ILE A 31 -18.27 -4.50 -13.32
N TRP A 32 -18.66 -3.63 -14.25
CA TRP A 32 -18.46 -2.19 -14.11
C TRP A 32 -19.42 -1.53 -13.11
N TYR A 33 -20.67 -2.00 -13.04
CA TYR A 33 -21.73 -1.34 -12.25
C TYR A 33 -22.03 -2.04 -10.92
N ILE A 34 -21.64 -3.31 -10.75
CA ILE A 34 -21.89 -4.06 -9.51
C ILE A 34 -20.57 -4.41 -8.83
N ASP A 35 -19.69 -5.19 -9.51
CA ASP A 35 -18.48 -5.71 -8.88
C ASP A 35 -17.48 -4.61 -8.55
N LEU A 36 -17.16 -3.75 -9.51
CA LEU A 36 -16.14 -2.71 -9.35
C LEU A 36 -16.50 -1.69 -8.24
N PRO A 37 -17.73 -1.15 -8.16
CA PRO A 37 -18.09 -0.28 -7.03
C PRO A 37 -18.03 -0.98 -5.69
N THR A 38 -18.39 -2.26 -5.63
CA THR A 38 -18.39 -3.03 -4.36
C THR A 38 -16.98 -3.31 -3.84
N ILE A 39 -16.01 -3.56 -4.71
CA ILE A 39 -14.62 -3.77 -4.29
C ILE A 39 -13.85 -2.45 -4.10
N MET A 40 -14.37 -1.33 -4.57
CA MET A 40 -13.69 -0.03 -4.50
C MET A 40 -13.26 0.35 -3.07
N PRO A 41 -14.09 0.23 -2.02
CA PRO A 41 -13.66 0.51 -0.65
C PRO A 41 -12.47 -0.34 -0.21
N THR A 42 -12.50 -1.64 -0.49
CA THR A 42 -11.39 -2.56 -0.19
C THR A 42 -10.13 -2.19 -0.96
N ALA A 43 -10.25 -1.86 -2.24
CA ALA A 43 -9.14 -1.42 -3.07
C ALA A 43 -8.49 -0.14 -2.54
N MET A 44 -9.28 0.83 -2.06
CA MET A 44 -8.78 2.07 -1.50
C MET A 44 -8.06 1.86 -0.17
N ILE A 45 -8.56 0.99 0.70
CA ILE A 45 -7.87 0.61 1.95
C ILE A 45 -6.54 -0.05 1.63
N MET A 46 -6.52 -0.99 0.68
CA MET A 46 -5.28 -1.65 0.25
C MET A 46 -4.28 -0.68 -0.39
N LEU A 47 -4.76 0.33 -1.11
CA LEU A 47 -3.93 1.41 -1.65
C LEU A 47 -3.25 2.20 -0.51
N ILE A 48 -4.01 2.59 0.52
CA ILE A 48 -3.47 3.33 1.67
C ILE A 48 -2.38 2.51 2.37
N PHE A 49 -2.60 1.21 2.60
CA PHE A 49 -1.58 0.33 3.16
C PHE A 49 -0.34 0.19 2.26
N ALA A 50 -0.52 0.09 0.96
CA ALA A 50 0.58 0.04 0.00
C ALA A 50 1.42 1.32 0.03
N MET A 51 0.76 2.49 0.13
CA MET A 51 1.43 3.78 0.24
C MET A 51 2.22 3.93 1.55
N GLY A 52 1.70 3.42 2.68
CA GLY A 52 2.43 3.37 3.95
C GLY A 52 3.68 2.50 3.90
N GLY A 53 3.74 1.51 3.00
CA GLY A 53 4.90 0.63 2.79
C GLY A 53 5.93 1.12 1.78
N ILE A 54 5.67 2.19 1.04
CA ILE A 54 6.57 2.65 -0.04
C ILE A 54 7.96 3.01 0.46
N MET A 55 8.07 3.63 1.63
CA MET A 55 9.37 3.99 2.22
C MET A 55 10.08 2.80 2.88
N GLY A 56 9.37 1.68 3.09
CA GLY A 56 9.90 0.43 3.61
C GLY A 56 10.51 -0.41 2.49
N VAL A 57 11.58 0.08 1.86
CA VAL A 57 12.32 -0.73 0.89
C VAL A 57 12.84 -1.98 1.58
N ASP A 58 12.78 -3.11 0.88
CA ASP A 58 13.17 -4.42 1.36
C ASP A 58 14.68 -4.43 1.71
N MET A 59 14.97 -4.12 2.98
CA MET A 59 16.33 -3.93 3.50
C MET A 59 17.18 -5.19 3.27
N GLU A 60 16.60 -6.36 3.48
CA GLU A 60 17.28 -7.64 3.32
C GLU A 60 17.75 -7.86 1.89
N LYS A 61 16.88 -7.61 0.91
CA LYS A 61 17.26 -7.71 -0.51
C LYS A 61 18.31 -6.69 -0.90
N SER A 62 18.16 -5.44 -0.42
CA SER A 62 19.14 -4.40 -0.69
C SER A 62 20.52 -4.78 -0.13
N LEU A 63 20.59 -5.26 1.11
CA LEU A 63 21.85 -5.69 1.73
C LEU A 63 22.51 -6.87 1.01
N LEU A 64 21.72 -7.87 0.62
CA LEU A 64 22.22 -9.05 -0.08
C LEU A 64 22.74 -8.73 -1.50
N LEU A 65 22.21 -7.72 -2.16
CA LEU A 65 22.61 -7.30 -3.49
C LEU A 65 23.69 -6.20 -3.49
N GLN A 66 23.93 -5.56 -2.34
CA GLN A 66 24.96 -4.53 -2.21
C GLN A 66 26.38 -5.14 -2.27
N ASN A 67 27.26 -4.46 -2.98
CA ASN A 67 28.69 -4.73 -3.02
C ASN A 67 29.45 -3.39 -3.10
N SER A 68 30.78 -3.44 -2.98
CA SER A 68 31.62 -2.24 -2.98
C SER A 68 31.54 -1.39 -4.27
N LEU A 69 31.09 -1.99 -5.38
CA LEU A 69 30.97 -1.31 -6.67
C LEU A 69 29.65 -0.58 -6.84
N ASN A 70 28.56 -1.14 -6.30
CA ASN A 70 27.21 -0.59 -6.46
C ASN A 70 26.70 0.20 -5.25
N LEU A 71 27.44 0.22 -4.16
CA LEU A 71 27.06 0.89 -2.92
C LEU A 71 26.56 2.33 -3.11
N PRO A 72 27.21 3.19 -3.93
CA PRO A 72 26.78 4.58 -4.09
C PRO A 72 25.39 4.77 -4.71
N VAL A 73 24.88 3.75 -5.43
CA VAL A 73 23.60 3.81 -6.13
C VAL A 73 22.55 2.85 -5.58
N SER A 74 22.95 1.90 -4.74
CA SER A 74 22.05 0.90 -4.12
C SER A 74 21.77 1.16 -2.65
N ASP A 75 22.37 2.20 -2.07
CA ASP A 75 22.16 2.54 -0.67
C ASP A 75 20.78 3.19 -0.47
N VAL A 76 19.95 2.56 0.33
CA VAL A 76 18.63 3.05 0.70
C VAL A 76 18.62 3.45 2.17
N LEU A 77 17.66 4.26 2.59
CA LEU A 77 17.62 4.79 3.94
C LEU A 77 17.69 3.68 5.02
N SER A 78 17.03 2.55 4.79
CA SER A 78 17.06 1.41 5.72
C SER A 78 18.43 0.75 5.82
N THR A 79 19.18 0.59 4.72
CA THR A 79 20.54 0.04 4.74
C THR A 79 21.53 1.03 5.32
N TYR A 80 21.33 2.31 5.06
CA TYR A 80 22.14 3.39 5.64
C TYR A 80 21.97 3.44 7.17
N VAL A 81 20.74 3.42 7.67
CA VAL A 81 20.42 3.39 9.11
C VAL A 81 21.02 2.16 9.79
N TYR A 82 20.96 1.01 9.13
CA TYR A 82 21.61 -0.22 9.62
C TYR A 82 23.12 -0.07 9.74
N ARG A 83 23.78 0.45 8.71
CA ARG A 83 25.24 0.63 8.69
C ARG A 83 25.68 1.60 9.78
N VAL A 84 25.11 2.80 9.81
CA VAL A 84 25.47 3.83 10.79
C VAL A 84 25.12 3.38 12.22
N GLY A 85 23.96 2.78 12.41
CA GLY A 85 23.49 2.39 13.73
C GLY A 85 24.19 1.17 14.31
N LEU A 86 24.34 0.10 13.54
CA LEU A 86 24.87 -1.17 14.06
C LEU A 86 26.36 -1.36 13.76
N ILE A 87 26.83 -0.93 12.59
CA ILE A 87 28.26 -1.11 12.23
C ILE A 87 29.09 0.00 12.85
N ASP A 88 28.68 1.27 12.66
CA ASP A 88 29.43 2.41 13.17
C ASP A 88 29.09 2.76 14.63
N SER A 89 28.09 2.06 15.23
CA SER A 89 27.62 2.22 16.61
C SER A 89 27.10 3.63 16.94
N ASP A 90 26.69 4.42 15.95
CA ASP A 90 26.05 5.73 16.15
C ASP A 90 24.51 5.57 16.24
N PHE A 91 24.08 5.14 17.41
CA PHE A 91 22.64 4.94 17.69
C PHE A 91 21.84 6.24 17.68
N GLY A 92 22.46 7.37 18.02
CA GLY A 92 21.80 8.67 18.03
C GLY A 92 21.35 9.10 16.64
N TYR A 93 22.29 9.05 15.70
CA TYR A 93 22.03 9.39 14.31
C TYR A 93 21.08 8.40 13.63
N SER A 94 21.28 7.12 13.86
CA SER A 94 20.41 6.06 13.34
C SER A 94 18.96 6.22 13.82
N THR A 95 18.75 6.54 15.10
CA THR A 95 17.41 6.81 15.66
C THR A 95 16.78 8.05 15.03
N ALA A 96 17.53 9.13 14.85
CA ALA A 96 17.05 10.33 14.19
C ALA A 96 16.61 10.07 12.74
N ALA A 97 17.39 9.31 11.98
CA ALA A 97 17.05 8.92 10.62
C ALA A 97 15.81 8.01 10.56
N GLY A 98 15.65 7.09 11.52
CA GLY A 98 14.45 6.26 11.67
C GLY A 98 13.20 7.07 12.00
N LEU A 99 13.31 8.07 12.88
CA LEU A 99 12.21 8.99 13.19
C LEU A 99 11.82 9.83 11.97
N PHE A 100 12.79 10.32 11.21
CA PHE A 100 12.53 11.05 9.96
C PHE A 100 11.77 10.19 8.96
N ASN A 101 12.20 8.93 8.77
CA ASN A 101 11.50 7.98 7.90
C ASN A 101 10.04 7.75 8.35
N SER A 102 9.83 7.57 9.66
CA SER A 102 8.49 7.40 10.24
C SER A 102 7.61 8.63 10.03
N LEU A 103 8.16 9.82 10.18
CA LEU A 103 7.46 11.07 9.93
C LEU A 103 7.02 11.19 8.46
N CYS A 104 7.91 10.88 7.53
CA CYS A 104 7.60 10.86 6.10
C CYS A 104 6.47 9.86 5.79
N ASN A 105 6.53 8.65 6.37
CA ASN A 105 5.47 7.65 6.21
C ASN A 105 4.12 8.13 6.73
N ILE A 106 4.07 8.78 7.89
CA ILE A 106 2.84 9.35 8.45
C ILE A 106 2.27 10.42 7.50
N ILE A 107 3.09 11.32 6.98
CA ILE A 107 2.67 12.35 6.03
C ILE A 107 2.10 11.73 4.77
N LEU A 108 2.76 10.72 4.20
CA LEU A 108 2.29 10.00 3.03
C LEU A 108 0.94 9.30 3.29
N LEU A 109 0.80 8.67 4.45
CA LEU A 109 -0.42 7.95 4.81
C LEU A 109 -1.60 8.92 5.02
N VAL A 110 -1.39 10.02 5.74
CA VAL A 110 -2.42 11.04 5.96
C VAL A 110 -2.84 11.71 4.65
N THR A 111 -1.88 12.09 3.80
CA THR A 111 -2.20 12.72 2.51
C THR A 111 -2.94 11.75 1.58
N THR A 112 -2.52 10.50 1.51
CA THR A 112 -3.20 9.47 0.72
C THR A 112 -4.61 9.21 1.24
N ASN A 113 -4.79 9.09 2.56
CA ASN A 113 -6.12 8.93 3.17
C ASN A 113 -7.02 10.12 2.86
N ALA A 114 -6.52 11.35 2.94
CA ALA A 114 -7.28 12.55 2.61
C ALA A 114 -7.72 12.59 1.13
N ILE A 115 -6.85 12.20 0.21
CA ILE A 115 -7.16 12.12 -1.23
C ILE A 115 -8.22 11.05 -1.50
N VAL A 116 -8.06 9.87 -0.90
CA VAL A 116 -9.00 8.74 -1.05
C VAL A 116 -10.37 9.14 -0.51
N LYS A 117 -10.43 9.71 0.70
CA LYS A 117 -11.67 10.18 1.33
C LYS A 117 -12.42 11.20 0.48
N LYS A 118 -11.69 12.12 -0.15
CA LYS A 118 -12.29 13.14 -1.03
C LYS A 118 -12.89 12.55 -2.31
N LYS A 119 -12.32 11.47 -2.85
CA LYS A 119 -12.77 10.84 -4.11
C LYS A 119 -13.84 9.77 -3.93
N THR A 120 -13.80 9.02 -2.83
CA THR A 120 -14.57 7.78 -2.70
C THR A 120 -15.47 7.79 -1.47
N ALA A 121 -15.43 8.84 -0.64
CA ALA A 121 -16.09 8.92 0.68
C ALA A 121 -15.73 7.74 1.62
N THR A 122 -14.69 6.99 1.29
CA THR A 122 -14.20 5.83 2.04
C THR A 122 -12.77 6.12 2.46
N GLY A 123 -12.53 6.28 3.74
CA GLY A 123 -11.20 6.47 4.33
C GLY A 123 -11.04 5.56 5.53
N LEU A 124 -9.85 5.55 6.13
CA LEU A 124 -9.60 4.79 7.37
C LEU A 124 -10.25 5.44 8.60
N TRP A 125 -10.43 6.76 8.58
CA TRP A 125 -11.09 7.57 9.63
C TRP A 125 -11.73 8.84 9.05
#